data_e8954ef3c59e241584c58316f4088091
#
_entry.id   e8954ef3c59e241584c58316f4088091
#
_cell.length_a   1.000
_cell.length_b   1.000
_cell.length_c   1.000
_cell.angle_alpha   90.00
_cell.angle_beta   90.00
_cell.angle_gamma   90.00
#
_symmetry.space_group_name_H-M   'P 1'
#
loop_
_entity.id
_entity.type
_entity.pdbx_description
1 polymer ?
#
loop_
_entity_poly.entity_id
_entity_poly.type
_entity_poly.pdbx_seq_one_letter_code
_entity_poly.pdbx_strand_id
1 'polypeptide(L)'
;MTEEKIDIVVLWVDGSDPEFIREKQAVTGQIAEIDQEIDGEQRYRDYGIFNYWFRMIEKHAPWVNHIYLVTNGQKPEWLNLEHPQLKLVTHKEFIPKEYLPTYNSAAIELNLHRIEGLSENFLYFNDDMYLIRDSQPSDFYKNGQPKLLAVYDALVPWSPFTNTYHNNVELIYRHFPNKKALKSSPWKFFNYRYGSLILKNLLLLPWGPTGYVNQHLPVPMKKSTLPHLWEIEGEILDRTSRNKIRNYGVDVNQYICSLWQIESNQFYPMSKNFGETIGLNQVDKLDKIFEDKHKKLLCVNDDSDLKEENLIHFKEIIQERYPKKSAFEK
;
A
#
# COMPACT_ATOMS: atom_id res chain seq x y z
N MET A 1 28.17 10.25 -5.41
CA MET A 1 26.72 10.43 -5.26
C MET A 1 26.36 9.65 -4.02
N THR A 2 25.85 10.31 -2.99
CA THR A 2 25.33 9.61 -1.80
C THR A 2 24.19 8.73 -2.26
N GLU A 3 24.28 7.43 -1.97
CA GLU A 3 23.23 6.47 -2.27
C GLU A 3 21.94 6.97 -1.59
N GLU A 4 20.87 7.16 -2.38
CA GLU A 4 19.58 7.65 -1.85
C GLU A 4 19.03 6.59 -0.91
N LYS A 5 18.85 6.96 0.36
CA LYS A 5 18.25 6.08 1.36
C LYS A 5 16.80 5.79 1.01
N ILE A 6 16.41 4.53 1.09
CA ILE A 6 15.03 4.08 0.89
C ILE A 6 14.60 3.33 2.14
N ASP A 7 13.53 3.80 2.75
CA ASP A 7 12.91 3.14 3.90
C ASP A 7 11.72 2.29 3.48
N ILE A 8 11.25 1.45 4.37
CA ILE A 8 9.95 0.80 4.27
C ILE A 8 9.04 1.34 5.37
N VAL A 9 7.79 1.58 5.04
CA VAL A 9 6.70 1.78 5.99
C VAL A 9 5.72 0.63 5.81
N VAL A 10 5.44 -0.10 6.88
CA VAL A 10 4.45 -1.18 6.89
C VAL A 10 3.43 -0.93 8.00
N LEU A 11 2.14 -1.01 7.64
CA LEU A 11 1.05 -0.96 8.61
C LEU A 11 0.76 -2.37 9.11
N TRP A 12 0.53 -2.51 10.42
CA TRP A 12 0.15 -3.77 11.03
C TRP A 12 -0.78 -3.56 12.22
N VAL A 13 -1.72 -4.49 12.38
CA VAL A 13 -2.64 -4.56 13.51
C VAL A 13 -2.99 -6.01 13.80
N ASP A 14 -3.11 -6.37 15.08
CA ASP A 14 -3.75 -7.60 15.51
C ASP A 14 -5.19 -7.29 15.90
N GLY A 15 -6.11 -7.61 15.01
CA GLY A 15 -7.54 -7.41 15.24
C GLY A 15 -8.16 -8.39 16.25
N SER A 16 -7.43 -9.43 16.68
CA SER A 16 -7.85 -10.37 17.70
C SER A 16 -7.53 -9.91 19.14
N ASP A 17 -6.72 -8.86 19.27
CA ASP A 17 -6.36 -8.26 20.57
C ASP A 17 -7.62 -7.75 21.28
N PRO A 18 -7.92 -8.25 22.50
CA PRO A 18 -9.12 -7.84 23.25
C PRO A 18 -9.15 -6.34 23.58
N GLU A 19 -8.00 -5.68 23.75
CA GLU A 19 -7.94 -4.24 24.00
C GLU A 19 -8.29 -3.46 22.74
N PHE A 20 -7.73 -3.85 21.61
CA PHE A 20 -8.08 -3.29 20.31
C PHE A 20 -9.58 -3.41 20.01
N ILE A 21 -10.16 -4.59 20.22
CA ILE A 21 -11.59 -4.82 20.01
C ILE A 21 -12.43 -3.89 20.89
N ARG A 22 -12.10 -3.80 22.18
CA ARG A 22 -12.82 -2.96 23.13
C ARG A 22 -12.74 -1.47 22.76
N GLU A 23 -11.53 -0.98 22.43
CA GLU A 23 -11.32 0.41 22.04
C GLU A 23 -12.05 0.74 20.72
N LYS A 24 -11.97 -0.15 19.75
CA LYS A 24 -12.66 -0.01 18.47
C LYS A 24 -14.17 0.04 18.67
N GLN A 25 -14.73 -0.88 19.47
CA GLN A 25 -16.16 -0.92 19.77
C GLN A 25 -16.64 0.35 20.49
N ALA A 26 -15.84 0.93 21.37
CA ALA A 26 -16.18 2.19 22.05
C ALA A 26 -16.34 3.36 21.06
N VAL A 27 -15.63 3.34 19.94
CA VAL A 27 -15.71 4.34 18.86
C VAL A 27 -16.82 3.99 17.87
N THR A 28 -16.85 2.73 17.40
CA THR A 28 -17.77 2.27 16.35
C THR A 28 -19.19 2.05 16.87
N GLY A 29 -19.36 1.66 18.13
CA GLY A 29 -20.68 1.48 18.76
C GLY A 29 -21.53 2.75 18.83
N GLN A 30 -20.96 3.91 18.51
CA GLN A 30 -21.65 5.19 18.37
C GLN A 30 -22.14 5.45 16.93
N ILE A 31 -21.78 4.58 15.97
CA ILE A 31 -22.12 4.70 14.54
C ILE A 31 -23.29 3.74 14.27
N ALA A 32 -24.41 4.26 13.80
CA ALA A 32 -25.69 3.55 13.76
C ALA A 32 -25.72 2.30 12.85
N GLU A 33 -24.98 2.28 11.76
CA GLU A 33 -24.86 1.10 10.88
C GLU A 33 -23.48 1.12 10.20
N ILE A 34 -22.70 0.06 10.37
CA ILE A 34 -21.40 -0.11 9.69
C ILE A 34 -21.53 -1.30 8.76
N ASP A 35 -21.27 -1.08 7.48
CA ASP A 35 -21.22 -2.12 6.47
C ASP A 35 -20.01 -3.05 6.74
N GLN A 36 -20.22 -4.36 6.71
CA GLN A 36 -19.16 -5.36 6.89
C GLN A 36 -18.06 -5.25 5.81
N GLU A 37 -18.36 -4.77 4.61
CA GLU A 37 -17.34 -4.48 3.60
C GLU A 37 -16.41 -3.34 4.03
N ILE A 38 -16.92 -2.40 4.85
CA ILE A 38 -16.19 -1.21 5.32
C ILE A 38 -15.31 -1.56 6.50
N ASP A 39 -15.84 -2.29 7.47
CA ASP A 39 -15.22 -2.52 8.79
C ASP A 39 -15.27 -3.98 9.27
N GLY A 40 -15.37 -4.95 8.34
CA GLY A 40 -15.39 -6.37 8.66
C GLY A 40 -14.08 -6.89 9.27
N GLU A 41 -14.14 -8.03 9.95
CA GLU A 41 -13.00 -8.67 10.63
C GLU A 41 -11.82 -8.93 9.71
N GLN A 42 -12.07 -9.25 8.44
CA GLN A 42 -11.03 -9.48 7.42
C GLN A 42 -10.09 -8.29 7.23
N ARG A 43 -10.48 -7.08 7.66
CA ARG A 43 -9.66 -5.87 7.56
C ARG A 43 -8.58 -5.76 8.64
N TYR A 44 -8.69 -6.56 9.68
CA TYR A 44 -7.85 -6.50 10.88
C TYR A 44 -7.27 -7.86 11.28
N ARG A 45 -7.50 -8.89 10.46
CA ARG A 45 -7.08 -10.26 10.79
C ARG A 45 -5.57 -10.43 10.64
N ASP A 46 -4.90 -10.79 11.75
CA ASP A 46 -3.52 -11.27 11.70
C ASP A 46 -3.53 -12.79 11.52
N TYR A 47 -2.85 -13.28 10.51
CA TYR A 47 -2.71 -14.71 10.24
C TYR A 47 -1.60 -15.39 11.04
N GLY A 48 -0.85 -14.66 11.86
CA GLY A 48 0.31 -15.17 12.61
C GLY A 48 1.49 -15.52 11.71
N ILE A 49 1.60 -14.85 10.54
CA ILE A 49 2.69 -15.04 9.58
C ILE A 49 3.48 -13.78 9.31
N PHE A 50 3.21 -12.71 10.02
CA PHE A 50 3.89 -11.43 9.79
C PHE A 50 5.40 -11.48 10.05
N ASN A 51 5.89 -12.43 10.85
CA ASN A 51 7.32 -12.69 11.00
C ASN A 51 7.98 -13.15 9.68
N TYR A 52 7.26 -13.85 8.80
CA TYR A 52 7.78 -14.21 7.48
C TYR A 52 7.93 -13.03 6.54
N TRP A 53 7.10 -11.99 6.72
CA TRP A 53 7.29 -10.73 6.03
C TRP A 53 8.70 -10.16 6.29
N PHE A 54 9.14 -10.14 7.55
CA PHE A 54 10.48 -9.69 7.92
C PHE A 54 11.58 -10.61 7.36
N ARG A 55 11.37 -11.92 7.33
CA ARG A 55 12.31 -12.87 6.70
C ARG A 55 12.49 -12.58 5.20
N MET A 56 11.39 -12.25 4.52
CA MET A 56 11.41 -11.90 3.10
C MET A 56 12.13 -10.58 2.86
N ILE A 57 11.88 -9.55 3.67
CA ILE A 57 12.57 -8.26 3.55
C ILE A 57 14.07 -8.42 3.81
N GLU A 58 14.47 -9.08 4.91
CA GLU A 58 15.89 -9.33 5.20
C GLU A 58 16.60 -10.04 4.06
N LYS A 59 15.96 -11.07 3.50
CA LYS A 59 16.52 -11.87 2.42
C LYS A 59 16.59 -11.14 1.09
N HIS A 60 15.53 -10.43 0.72
CA HIS A 60 15.32 -9.94 -0.64
C HIS A 60 15.53 -8.42 -0.81
N ALA A 61 15.64 -7.70 0.30
CA ALA A 61 15.90 -6.25 0.30
C ALA A 61 16.92 -5.81 1.37
N PRO A 62 18.12 -6.41 1.44
CA PRO A 62 19.14 -6.06 2.45
C PRO A 62 19.64 -4.61 2.32
N TRP A 63 19.30 -3.93 1.25
CA TRP A 63 19.61 -2.53 0.96
C TRP A 63 18.68 -1.52 1.65
N VAL A 64 17.58 -1.97 2.26
CA VAL A 64 16.63 -1.09 2.97
C VAL A 64 17.32 -0.40 4.12
N ASN A 65 17.13 0.93 4.24
CA ASN A 65 17.76 1.72 5.29
C ASN A 65 17.09 1.48 6.64
N HIS A 66 15.77 1.74 6.76
CA HIS A 66 14.99 1.43 7.95
C HIS A 66 13.63 0.84 7.58
N ILE A 67 13.06 0.07 8.50
CA ILE A 67 11.68 -0.42 8.45
C ILE A 67 10.91 0.28 9.56
N TYR A 68 9.94 1.09 9.18
CA TYR A 68 9.00 1.74 10.08
C TYR A 68 7.75 0.85 10.20
N LEU A 69 7.64 0.14 11.32
CA LEU A 69 6.45 -0.63 11.67
C LEU A 69 5.46 0.31 12.35
N VAL A 70 4.36 0.61 11.67
CA VAL A 70 3.32 1.53 12.13
C VAL A 70 2.17 0.75 12.75
N THR A 71 1.84 1.06 14.03
CA THR A 71 0.77 0.38 14.78
C THR A 71 -0.03 1.38 15.62
N ASN A 72 -1.15 0.91 16.17
CA ASN A 72 -1.92 1.67 17.16
C ASN A 72 -1.30 1.71 18.58
N GLY A 73 -0.15 1.03 18.76
CA GLY A 73 0.55 0.81 20.05
C GLY A 73 0.82 -0.66 20.30
N GLN A 74 0.19 -1.56 19.53
CA GLN A 74 0.48 -2.99 19.55
C GLN A 74 1.90 -3.29 19.05
N LYS A 75 2.43 -4.40 19.47
CA LYS A 75 3.74 -4.92 19.03
C LYS A 75 3.70 -6.44 19.00
N PRO A 76 4.15 -7.10 17.93
CA PRO A 76 4.24 -8.55 17.91
C PRO A 76 5.20 -9.05 19.00
N GLU A 77 4.82 -10.06 19.76
CA GLU A 77 5.64 -10.60 20.88
C GLU A 77 6.99 -11.15 20.42
N TRP A 78 7.02 -11.75 19.21
CA TRP A 78 8.21 -12.33 18.61
C TRP A 78 9.20 -11.29 18.07
N LEU A 79 8.81 -10.02 17.94
CA LEU A 79 9.58 -8.98 17.29
C LEU A 79 10.76 -8.50 18.16
N ASN A 80 11.95 -8.47 17.58
CA ASN A 80 13.16 -7.91 18.18
C ASN A 80 13.19 -6.39 17.98
N LEU A 81 12.76 -5.64 18.97
CA LEU A 81 12.70 -4.18 18.92
C LEU A 81 14.08 -3.50 18.98
N GLU A 82 15.13 -4.25 19.36
CA GLU A 82 16.51 -3.72 19.43
C GLU A 82 17.22 -3.77 18.06
N HIS A 83 16.59 -4.32 17.03
CA HIS A 83 17.20 -4.37 15.71
C HIS A 83 17.41 -2.97 15.15
N PRO A 84 18.65 -2.58 14.73
CA PRO A 84 18.98 -1.18 14.41
C PRO A 84 18.20 -0.61 13.22
N GLN A 85 17.77 -1.44 12.28
CA GLN A 85 16.97 -1.01 11.14
C GLN A 85 15.47 -0.91 11.46
N LEU A 86 14.99 -1.45 12.58
CA LEU A 86 13.58 -1.42 12.95
C LEU A 86 13.25 -0.15 13.73
N LYS A 87 12.18 0.50 13.35
CA LYS A 87 11.57 1.64 14.04
C LYS A 87 10.10 1.32 14.27
N LEU A 88 9.73 1.01 15.51
CA LEU A 88 8.33 0.90 15.89
C LEU A 88 7.79 2.32 16.06
N VAL A 89 6.71 2.66 15.36
CA VAL A 89 6.08 3.98 15.38
C VAL A 89 4.59 3.81 15.66
N THR A 90 4.12 4.47 16.71
CA THR A 90 2.70 4.44 17.05
C THR A 90 1.95 5.58 16.37
N HIS A 91 0.66 5.38 16.15
CA HIS A 91 -0.20 6.43 15.58
C HIS A 91 -0.10 7.75 16.37
N LYS A 92 0.07 7.69 17.70
CA LYS A 92 0.17 8.86 18.58
C LYS A 92 1.42 9.71 18.37
N GLU A 93 2.47 9.14 17.76
CA GLU A 93 3.75 9.83 17.53
C GLU A 93 3.73 10.73 16.30
N PHE A 94 2.87 10.46 15.32
CA PHE A 94 2.89 11.22 14.07
C PHE A 94 1.51 11.72 13.61
N ILE A 95 0.41 11.10 14.05
CA ILE A 95 -0.94 11.54 13.67
C ILE A 95 -1.41 12.63 14.65
N PRO A 96 -1.90 13.79 14.17
CA PRO A 96 -2.50 14.81 15.02
C PRO A 96 -3.59 14.26 15.95
N LYS A 97 -3.63 14.75 17.19
CA LYS A 97 -4.53 14.22 18.24
C LYS A 97 -6.01 14.27 17.88
N GLU A 98 -6.41 15.26 17.10
CA GLU A 98 -7.80 15.44 16.63
C GLU A 98 -8.26 14.32 15.69
N TYR A 99 -7.33 13.57 15.08
CA TYR A 99 -7.63 12.44 14.21
C TYR A 99 -7.63 11.11 14.95
N LEU A 100 -7.14 11.07 16.20
CA LEU A 100 -7.06 9.86 17.02
C LEU A 100 -8.28 9.68 17.94
N PRO A 101 -8.62 8.43 18.34
CA PRO A 101 -8.12 7.21 17.71
C PRO A 101 -8.65 7.05 16.29
N THR A 102 -7.96 6.25 15.46
CA THR A 102 -8.40 5.95 14.09
C THR A 102 -8.26 4.46 13.78
N TYR A 103 -9.26 3.92 13.10
CA TYR A 103 -9.34 2.56 12.56
C TYR A 103 -9.46 2.61 11.03
N ASN A 104 -9.19 3.79 10.46
CA ASN A 104 -9.20 4.07 9.03
C ASN A 104 -7.76 4.10 8.49
N SER A 105 -7.37 3.08 7.71
CA SER A 105 -6.04 3.04 7.10
C SER A 105 -5.75 4.28 6.25
N ALA A 106 -6.76 4.82 5.54
CA ALA A 106 -6.59 6.03 4.75
C ALA A 106 -6.17 7.24 5.59
N ALA A 107 -6.74 7.39 6.80
CA ALA A 107 -6.32 8.43 7.74
C ALA A 107 -4.86 8.26 8.18
N ILE A 108 -4.41 7.02 8.39
CA ILE A 108 -3.02 6.71 8.74
C ILE A 108 -2.11 7.04 7.55
N GLU A 109 -2.44 6.56 6.35
CA GLU A 109 -1.70 6.70 5.11
C GLU A 109 -1.44 8.17 4.73
N LEU A 110 -2.45 9.01 4.87
CA LEU A 110 -2.33 10.45 4.54
C LEU A 110 -1.44 11.24 5.51
N ASN A 111 -1.11 10.69 6.66
CA ASN A 111 -0.27 11.31 7.66
C ASN A 111 1.16 10.75 7.74
N LEU A 112 1.53 9.75 6.93
CA LEU A 112 2.85 9.09 6.96
C LEU A 112 4.04 10.05 6.81
N HIS A 113 3.87 11.16 6.10
CA HIS A 113 4.92 12.18 5.94
C HIS A 113 5.36 12.82 7.26
N ARG A 114 4.56 12.71 8.32
CA ARG A 114 4.84 13.25 9.66
C ARG A 114 5.72 12.31 10.50
N ILE A 115 6.01 11.10 10.02
CA ILE A 115 6.94 10.19 10.70
C ILE A 115 8.33 10.83 10.73
N GLU A 116 8.85 11.00 11.94
CA GLU A 116 10.18 11.55 12.15
C GLU A 116 11.26 10.62 11.59
N GLY A 117 12.24 11.19 10.91
CA GLY A 117 13.36 10.44 10.34
C GLY A 117 13.05 9.63 9.08
N LEU A 118 11.78 9.55 8.62
CA LEU A 118 11.42 8.88 7.38
C LEU A 118 12.12 9.52 6.18
N SER A 119 12.78 8.70 5.35
CA SER A 119 13.49 9.13 4.15
C SER A 119 12.55 9.72 3.09
N GLU A 120 13.11 10.53 2.19
CA GLU A 120 12.35 11.10 1.05
C GLU A 120 11.75 10.00 0.18
N ASN A 121 12.50 8.94 -0.09
CA ASN A 121 12.03 7.79 -0.83
C ASN A 121 11.69 6.65 0.14
N PHE A 122 10.49 6.12 0.07
CA PHE A 122 10.09 4.96 0.87
C PHE A 122 9.11 4.07 0.14
N LEU A 123 9.09 2.80 0.51
CA LEU A 123 8.12 1.82 0.02
C LEU A 123 7.01 1.66 1.06
N TYR A 124 5.79 1.86 0.65
CA TYR A 124 4.61 1.61 1.47
C TYR A 124 4.12 0.18 1.28
N PHE A 125 3.91 -0.53 2.38
CA PHE A 125 3.41 -1.88 2.45
C PHE A 125 2.19 -1.97 3.37
N ASN A 126 1.26 -2.85 3.04
CA ASN A 126 0.38 -3.47 4.02
C ASN A 126 1.00 -4.81 4.44
N ASP A 127 0.48 -5.41 5.51
CA ASP A 127 0.94 -6.69 6.08
C ASP A 127 0.64 -7.92 5.21
N ASP A 128 -0.26 -7.77 4.23
CA ASP A 128 -0.61 -8.75 3.20
C ASP A 128 0.23 -8.64 1.91
N MET A 129 1.20 -7.72 1.87
CA MET A 129 2.07 -7.46 0.73
C MET A 129 3.49 -7.97 0.99
N TYR A 130 4.04 -8.76 0.09
CA TYR A 130 5.31 -9.47 0.27
C TYR A 130 6.31 -9.16 -0.83
N LEU A 131 7.61 -9.13 -0.48
CA LEU A 131 8.72 -9.12 -1.43
C LEU A 131 9.27 -10.56 -1.54
N ILE A 132 8.99 -11.21 -2.64
CA ILE A 132 9.24 -12.65 -2.82
C ILE A 132 10.52 -12.98 -3.61
N ARG A 133 11.29 -11.95 -4.01
CA ARG A 133 12.51 -12.13 -4.82
C ARG A 133 13.49 -10.99 -4.61
N ASP A 134 14.79 -11.30 -4.77
CA ASP A 134 15.87 -10.33 -4.63
C ASP A 134 15.60 -9.07 -5.46
N SER A 135 15.76 -7.94 -4.81
CA SER A 135 15.48 -6.62 -5.35
C SER A 135 16.65 -5.67 -5.15
N GLN A 136 16.58 -4.58 -5.87
CA GLN A 136 17.54 -3.48 -5.78
C GLN A 136 16.80 -2.13 -5.71
N PRO A 137 17.39 -1.08 -5.15
CA PRO A 137 16.82 0.27 -5.17
C PRO A 137 16.32 0.69 -6.55
N SER A 138 17.07 0.35 -7.58
CA SER A 138 16.74 0.65 -8.98
C SER A 138 15.50 -0.09 -9.52
N ASP A 139 14.97 -1.07 -8.82
CA ASP A 139 13.69 -1.70 -9.18
C ASP A 139 12.51 -0.78 -8.90
N PHE A 140 12.61 0.06 -7.86
CA PHE A 140 11.54 0.92 -7.36
C PHE A 140 11.71 2.39 -7.72
N TYR A 141 12.96 2.87 -7.85
CA TYR A 141 13.26 4.26 -8.16
C TYR A 141 14.25 4.38 -9.31
N LYS A 142 14.22 5.53 -9.99
CA LYS A 142 15.21 5.95 -10.96
C LYS A 142 15.37 7.46 -10.90
N ASN A 143 16.60 7.94 -10.68
CA ASN A 143 16.90 9.38 -10.54
C ASN A 143 15.99 10.08 -9.51
N GLY A 144 15.79 9.46 -8.34
CA GLY A 144 14.94 9.98 -7.27
C GLY A 144 13.44 10.00 -7.56
N GLN A 145 13.00 9.41 -8.68
CA GLN A 145 11.58 9.31 -9.04
C GLN A 145 11.09 7.86 -8.92
N PRO A 146 9.88 7.63 -8.39
CA PRO A 146 9.32 6.30 -8.27
C PRO A 146 9.03 5.67 -9.63
N LYS A 147 9.08 4.36 -9.68
CA LYS A 147 8.59 3.59 -10.83
C LYS A 147 7.14 3.21 -10.58
N LEU A 148 6.27 3.58 -11.51
CA LEU A 148 4.81 3.42 -11.40
C LEU A 148 4.23 2.83 -12.68
N LEU A 149 3.09 2.18 -12.55
CA LEU A 149 2.32 1.66 -13.69
C LEU A 149 1.34 2.75 -14.18
N ALA A 150 1.77 3.53 -15.17
CA ALA A 150 0.96 4.62 -15.72
C ALA A 150 0.03 4.11 -16.84
N VAL A 151 -0.98 3.38 -16.46
CA VAL A 151 -2.00 2.84 -17.36
C VAL A 151 -3.36 3.31 -16.92
N TYR A 152 -4.06 4.02 -17.79
CA TYR A 152 -5.46 4.42 -17.57
C TYR A 152 -6.40 3.22 -17.59
N ASP A 153 -7.45 3.27 -16.80
CA ASP A 153 -8.50 2.25 -16.77
C ASP A 153 -9.88 2.88 -16.61
N ALA A 154 -10.89 2.15 -16.98
CA ALA A 154 -12.27 2.54 -16.70
C ALA A 154 -12.60 2.34 -15.22
N LEU A 155 -13.25 3.31 -14.60
CA LEU A 155 -13.83 3.14 -13.27
C LEU A 155 -15.19 2.47 -13.39
N VAL A 156 -15.29 1.23 -12.91
CA VAL A 156 -16.53 0.46 -12.90
C VAL A 156 -16.97 0.30 -11.43
N PRO A 157 -18.17 0.77 -11.05
CA PRO A 157 -18.62 0.79 -9.65
C PRO A 157 -19.16 -0.59 -9.21
N TRP A 158 -18.30 -1.61 -9.10
CA TRP A 158 -18.68 -2.96 -8.68
C TRP A 158 -18.72 -3.18 -7.17
N SER A 159 -18.13 -2.28 -6.39
CA SER A 159 -18.16 -2.33 -4.93
C SER A 159 -18.08 -0.92 -4.35
N PRO A 160 -18.49 -0.72 -3.07
CA PRO A 160 -18.36 0.56 -2.39
C PRO A 160 -16.92 1.08 -2.36
N PHE A 161 -15.92 0.20 -2.30
CA PHE A 161 -14.50 0.56 -2.33
C PHE A 161 -14.11 1.33 -3.61
N THR A 162 -14.80 1.10 -4.72
CA THR A 162 -14.54 1.81 -5.98
C THR A 162 -14.76 3.33 -5.84
N ASN A 163 -15.60 3.76 -4.89
CA ASN A 163 -15.82 5.18 -4.63
C ASN A 163 -14.55 5.88 -4.15
N THR A 164 -13.70 5.22 -3.35
CA THR A 164 -12.40 5.80 -2.94
C THR A 164 -11.50 6.04 -4.15
N TYR A 165 -11.48 5.12 -5.12
CA TYR A 165 -10.76 5.35 -6.39
C TYR A 165 -11.34 6.53 -7.17
N HIS A 166 -12.67 6.66 -7.20
CA HIS A 166 -13.33 7.80 -7.84
C HIS A 166 -12.93 9.11 -7.16
N ASN A 167 -12.96 9.16 -5.82
CA ASN A 167 -12.56 10.35 -5.04
C ASN A 167 -11.09 10.73 -5.32
N ASN A 168 -10.20 9.73 -5.38
CA ASN A 168 -8.79 9.96 -5.72
C ASN A 168 -8.64 10.57 -7.12
N VAL A 169 -9.35 10.01 -8.12
CA VAL A 169 -9.30 10.49 -9.50
C VAL A 169 -9.91 11.88 -9.62
N GLU A 170 -11.00 12.16 -8.92
CA GLU A 170 -11.62 13.49 -8.89
C GLU A 170 -10.64 14.54 -8.35
N LEU A 171 -9.95 14.25 -7.23
CA LEU A 171 -8.93 15.14 -6.68
C LEU A 171 -7.84 15.43 -7.71
N ILE A 172 -7.31 14.40 -8.36
CA ILE A 172 -6.25 14.55 -9.36
C ILE A 172 -6.75 15.31 -10.60
N TYR A 173 -7.99 15.03 -11.02
CA TYR A 173 -8.60 15.69 -12.19
C TYR A 173 -8.69 17.21 -12.04
N ARG A 174 -8.93 17.73 -10.82
CA ARG A 174 -8.98 19.18 -10.55
C ARG A 174 -7.68 19.87 -10.97
N HIS A 175 -6.53 19.19 -10.81
CA HIS A 175 -5.22 19.74 -11.12
C HIS A 175 -4.71 19.36 -12.51
N PHE A 176 -5.13 18.21 -13.05
CA PHE A 176 -4.63 17.63 -14.30
C PHE A 176 -5.75 17.24 -15.28
N PRO A 177 -6.64 18.18 -15.70
CA PRO A 177 -7.82 17.82 -16.48
C PRO A 177 -7.51 17.35 -17.92
N ASN A 178 -6.31 17.60 -18.43
CA ASN A 178 -6.00 17.51 -19.87
C ASN A 178 -4.98 16.43 -20.24
N LYS A 179 -4.67 15.45 -19.33
CA LYS A 179 -3.63 14.43 -19.56
C LYS A 179 -2.31 15.05 -20.07
N LYS A 180 -1.88 16.15 -19.44
CA LYS A 180 -0.68 16.90 -19.85
C LYS A 180 0.57 16.02 -19.78
N ALA A 181 0.67 15.16 -18.78
CA ALA A 181 1.81 14.24 -18.62
C ALA A 181 1.94 13.29 -19.82
N LEU A 182 0.84 12.69 -20.25
CA LEU A 182 0.81 11.81 -21.42
C LEU A 182 1.23 12.58 -22.68
N LYS A 183 0.71 13.80 -22.89
CA LYS A 183 1.04 14.63 -24.07
C LYS A 183 2.51 15.05 -24.08
N SER A 184 3.09 15.36 -22.92
CA SER A 184 4.49 15.82 -22.81
C SER A 184 5.51 14.67 -22.82
N SER A 185 5.13 13.48 -22.37
CA SER A 185 6.01 12.31 -22.26
C SER A 185 5.32 11.02 -22.68
N PRO A 186 4.86 10.92 -23.94
CA PRO A 186 4.08 9.78 -24.41
C PRO A 186 4.81 8.45 -24.24
N TRP A 187 6.14 8.43 -24.31
CA TRP A 187 6.97 7.24 -24.12
C TRP A 187 6.83 6.62 -22.72
N LYS A 188 6.43 7.39 -21.70
CA LYS A 188 6.15 6.87 -20.35
C LYS A 188 4.82 6.13 -20.28
N PHE A 189 3.85 6.52 -21.07
CA PHE A 189 2.51 5.92 -21.10
C PHE A 189 2.37 4.82 -22.16
N PHE A 190 3.11 4.91 -23.26
CA PHE A 190 3.18 3.88 -24.30
C PHE A 190 4.48 3.08 -24.19
N ASN A 191 4.78 2.60 -22.98
CA ASN A 191 6.01 1.90 -22.68
C ASN A 191 5.83 0.37 -22.84
N TYR A 192 6.80 -0.31 -23.47
CA TYR A 192 6.75 -1.76 -23.70
C TYR A 192 6.59 -2.58 -22.40
N ARG A 193 7.00 -2.04 -21.25
CA ARG A 193 6.83 -2.66 -19.93
C ARG A 193 5.38 -2.92 -19.55
N TYR A 194 4.45 -2.20 -20.13
CA TYR A 194 3.02 -2.38 -19.90
C TYR A 194 2.41 -3.50 -20.75
N GLY A 195 3.14 -4.05 -21.74
CA GLY A 195 2.64 -5.12 -22.60
C GLY A 195 1.29 -4.76 -23.24
N SER A 196 0.34 -5.68 -23.18
CA SER A 196 -1.02 -5.46 -23.75
C SER A 196 -1.81 -4.32 -23.09
N LEU A 197 -1.46 -3.90 -21.86
CA LEU A 197 -2.14 -2.79 -21.19
C LEU A 197 -1.92 -1.44 -21.90
N ILE A 198 -0.93 -1.31 -22.78
CA ILE A 198 -0.76 -0.13 -23.65
C ILE A 198 -2.04 0.19 -24.43
N LEU A 199 -2.81 -0.83 -24.83
CA LEU A 199 -4.06 -0.63 -25.54
C LEU A 199 -5.10 0.15 -24.71
N LYS A 200 -5.11 0.01 -23.40
CA LYS A 200 -6.00 0.80 -22.52
C LYS A 200 -5.66 2.29 -22.62
N ASN A 201 -4.37 2.65 -22.59
CA ASN A 201 -3.93 4.04 -22.76
C ASN A 201 -4.36 4.61 -24.12
N LEU A 202 -4.28 3.80 -25.19
CA LEU A 202 -4.70 4.21 -26.53
C LEU A 202 -6.23 4.41 -26.61
N LEU A 203 -6.99 3.44 -26.11
CA LEU A 203 -8.46 3.46 -26.17
C LEU A 203 -9.06 4.61 -25.35
N LEU A 204 -8.41 4.95 -24.20
CA LEU A 204 -8.91 5.99 -23.30
C LEU A 204 -8.33 7.40 -23.60
N LEU A 205 -7.56 7.56 -24.68
CA LEU A 205 -7.03 8.87 -25.12
C LEU A 205 -8.10 9.95 -25.33
N PRO A 206 -9.25 9.65 -25.99
CA PRO A 206 -10.24 10.69 -26.30
C PRO A 206 -10.97 11.22 -25.05
N TRP A 207 -11.01 10.43 -23.98
CA TRP A 207 -11.71 10.85 -22.77
C TRP A 207 -10.79 11.66 -21.85
N GLY A 208 -11.38 12.40 -20.92
CA GLY A 208 -10.69 13.06 -19.80
C GLY A 208 -9.98 12.05 -18.91
N PRO A 209 -9.41 12.48 -17.77
CA PRO A 209 -8.88 11.55 -16.80
C PRO A 209 -9.92 10.49 -16.43
N THR A 210 -9.47 9.25 -16.51
CA THR A 210 -10.22 8.07 -16.16
C THR A 210 -9.59 7.46 -14.90
N GLY A 211 -9.98 6.28 -14.47
CA GLY A 211 -9.25 5.53 -13.46
C GLY A 211 -7.87 5.11 -13.95
N TYR A 212 -7.18 4.40 -13.10
CA TYR A 212 -5.85 3.85 -13.36
C TYR A 212 -5.84 2.38 -12.97
N VAL A 213 -5.06 1.58 -13.69
CA VAL A 213 -4.82 0.19 -13.30
C VAL A 213 -4.11 0.19 -11.95
N ASN A 214 -4.76 -0.39 -10.95
CA ASN A 214 -4.19 -0.63 -9.64
C ASN A 214 -3.95 -2.13 -9.45
N GLN A 215 -2.72 -2.49 -9.14
CA GLN A 215 -2.32 -3.88 -8.91
C GLN A 215 -2.36 -4.25 -7.42
N HIS A 216 -2.71 -3.33 -6.53
CA HIS A 216 -2.69 -3.52 -5.07
C HIS A 216 -1.38 -4.17 -4.57
N LEU A 217 -0.27 -3.56 -4.92
CA LEU A 217 1.08 -3.99 -4.58
C LEU A 217 1.79 -2.92 -3.75
N PRO A 218 2.93 -3.23 -3.12
CA PRO A 218 3.77 -2.23 -2.47
C PRO A 218 4.04 -1.02 -3.35
N VAL A 219 3.88 0.18 -2.79
CA VAL A 219 3.92 1.44 -3.54
C VAL A 219 5.18 2.23 -3.23
N PRO A 220 6.03 2.52 -4.22
CA PRO A 220 7.12 3.47 -4.05
C PRO A 220 6.58 4.90 -3.96
N MET A 221 6.84 5.57 -2.84
CA MET A 221 6.33 6.90 -2.51
C MET A 221 7.45 7.90 -2.28
N LYS A 222 7.14 9.17 -2.46
CA LYS A 222 7.99 10.30 -2.04
C LYS A 222 7.34 11.01 -0.86
N LYS A 223 8.11 11.19 0.21
CA LYS A 223 7.64 11.85 1.43
C LYS A 223 7.10 13.25 1.14
N SER A 224 7.78 14.00 0.27
CA SER A 224 7.43 15.38 -0.09
C SER A 224 6.09 15.52 -0.83
N THR A 225 5.56 14.45 -1.41
CA THR A 225 4.27 14.49 -2.12
C THR A 225 3.10 14.77 -1.17
N LEU A 226 3.08 14.15 0.01
CA LEU A 226 1.98 14.32 0.97
C LEU A 226 1.88 15.74 1.53
N PRO A 227 2.96 16.40 2.03
CA PRO A 227 2.87 17.79 2.47
C PRO A 227 2.36 18.72 1.37
N HIS A 228 2.79 18.51 0.12
CA HIS A 228 2.29 19.28 -1.00
C HIS A 228 0.77 19.09 -1.21
N LEU A 229 0.29 17.85 -1.16
CA LEU A 229 -1.14 17.57 -1.25
C LEU A 229 -1.93 18.15 -0.07
N TRP A 230 -1.36 18.14 1.14
CA TRP A 230 -1.95 18.80 2.30
C TRP A 230 -2.04 20.32 2.13
N GLU A 231 -1.08 20.94 1.44
CA GLU A 231 -1.07 22.37 1.16
C GLU A 231 -2.20 22.78 0.20
N ILE A 232 -2.44 21.98 -0.86
CA ILE A 232 -3.36 22.36 -1.95
C ILE A 232 -4.77 21.75 -1.83
N GLU A 233 -4.92 20.61 -1.14
CA GLU A 233 -6.17 19.87 -0.96
C GLU A 233 -6.41 19.50 0.53
N GLY A 234 -5.89 20.32 1.42
CA GLY A 234 -5.93 20.09 2.88
C GLY A 234 -7.32 19.81 3.43
N GLU A 235 -8.37 20.42 2.88
CA GLU A 235 -9.76 20.20 3.30
C GLU A 235 -10.20 18.73 3.09
N ILE A 236 -9.84 18.13 1.96
CA ILE A 236 -10.19 16.74 1.65
C ILE A 236 -9.39 15.79 2.52
N LEU A 237 -8.08 16.06 2.70
CA LEU A 237 -7.19 15.23 3.51
C LEU A 237 -7.56 15.31 5.00
N ASP A 238 -7.91 16.49 5.51
CA ASP A 238 -8.43 16.69 6.87
C ASP A 238 -9.73 15.92 7.09
N ARG A 239 -10.69 16.05 6.17
CA ARG A 239 -11.96 15.33 6.24
C ARG A 239 -11.74 13.82 6.30
N THR A 240 -10.88 13.25 5.43
CA THR A 240 -10.54 11.83 5.47
C THR A 240 -9.86 11.44 6.79
N SER A 241 -8.92 12.26 7.28
CA SER A 241 -8.18 12.00 8.51
C SER A 241 -9.08 12.02 9.75
N ARG A 242 -10.19 12.76 9.74
CA ARG A 242 -11.19 12.80 10.82
C ARG A 242 -12.09 11.57 10.87
N ASN A 243 -12.24 10.85 9.78
CA ASN A 243 -13.07 9.65 9.72
C ASN A 243 -12.42 8.51 10.52
N LYS A 244 -13.05 8.13 11.63
CA LYS A 244 -12.55 7.10 12.55
C LYS A 244 -12.54 5.70 11.95
N ILE A 245 -13.47 5.44 11.03
CA ILE A 245 -13.57 4.26 10.18
C ILE A 245 -13.64 4.71 8.72
N ARG A 246 -13.40 3.78 7.79
CA ARG A 246 -13.45 4.08 6.36
C ARG A 246 -14.82 4.61 5.95
N ASN A 247 -14.81 5.68 5.17
CA ASN A 247 -15.99 6.22 4.50
C ASN A 247 -15.71 6.31 3.00
N TYR A 248 -16.02 5.24 2.28
CA TYR A 248 -15.73 5.16 0.85
C TYR A 248 -16.40 6.25 0.02
N GLY A 249 -17.49 6.84 0.52
CA GLY A 249 -18.17 7.94 -0.18
C GLY A 249 -17.37 9.23 -0.26
N VAL A 250 -16.40 9.44 0.64
CA VAL A 250 -15.66 10.71 0.73
C VAL A 250 -14.17 10.58 0.96
N ASP A 251 -13.68 9.40 1.39
CA ASP A 251 -12.27 9.21 1.69
C ASP A 251 -11.44 9.16 0.42
N VAL A 252 -10.25 9.74 0.51
CA VAL A 252 -9.13 9.52 -0.40
C VAL A 252 -8.03 8.74 0.33
N ASN A 253 -7.13 8.08 -0.38
CA ASN A 253 -6.07 7.28 0.25
C ASN A 253 -4.71 7.50 -0.43
N GLN A 254 -3.65 6.78 0.00
CA GLN A 254 -2.27 6.94 -0.46
C GLN A 254 -2.10 6.87 -1.98
N TYR A 255 -3.02 6.27 -2.73
CA TYR A 255 -2.92 6.22 -4.19
C TYR A 255 -2.92 7.61 -4.84
N ILE A 256 -3.47 8.66 -4.17
CA ILE A 256 -3.35 10.04 -4.67
C ILE A 256 -1.89 10.44 -4.91
N CYS A 257 -0.94 9.91 -4.12
CA CYS A 257 0.49 10.19 -4.29
C CYS A 257 1.01 9.64 -5.61
N SER A 258 0.69 8.38 -5.92
CA SER A 258 1.08 7.75 -7.19
C SER A 258 0.43 8.44 -8.38
N LEU A 259 -0.86 8.75 -8.29
CA LEU A 259 -1.60 9.43 -9.35
C LEU A 259 -1.07 10.84 -9.58
N TRP A 260 -0.75 11.58 -8.50
CA TRP A 260 -0.09 12.88 -8.59
C TRP A 260 1.25 12.80 -9.32
N GLN A 261 2.06 11.81 -8.98
CA GLN A 261 3.38 11.63 -9.59
C GLN A 261 3.28 11.25 -11.07
N ILE A 262 2.28 10.43 -11.43
CA ILE A 262 1.99 10.11 -12.83
C ILE A 262 1.60 11.37 -13.61
N GLU A 263 0.62 12.12 -13.12
CA GLU A 263 0.09 13.28 -13.85
C GLU A 263 0.99 14.52 -13.80
N SER A 264 1.87 14.64 -12.79
CA SER A 264 2.94 15.64 -12.77
C SER A 264 4.19 15.22 -13.56
N ASN A 265 4.17 14.03 -14.19
CA ASN A 265 5.28 13.46 -14.97
C ASN A 265 6.55 13.15 -14.14
N GLN A 266 6.42 12.95 -12.83
CA GLN A 266 7.50 12.69 -11.88
C GLN A 266 7.63 11.19 -11.56
N PHE A 267 7.67 10.35 -12.58
CA PHE A 267 7.77 8.90 -12.44
C PHE A 267 8.58 8.26 -13.57
N TYR A 268 8.92 6.99 -13.41
CA TYR A 268 9.41 6.12 -14.48
C TYR A 268 8.48 4.89 -14.65
N PRO A 269 8.39 4.32 -15.87
CA PRO A 269 7.54 3.14 -16.10
C PRO A 269 7.98 1.91 -15.32
N MET A 270 7.06 1.29 -14.57
CA MET A 270 7.20 -0.02 -13.94
C MET A 270 6.64 -1.11 -14.86
N SER A 271 7.14 -2.33 -14.76
CA SER A 271 6.57 -3.46 -15.51
C SER A 271 5.23 -3.89 -14.93
N LYS A 272 4.24 -4.20 -15.78
CA LYS A 272 2.98 -4.81 -15.34
C LYS A 272 3.17 -6.19 -14.70
N ASN A 273 4.28 -6.86 -15.01
CA ASN A 273 4.60 -8.19 -14.51
C ASN A 273 5.48 -8.16 -13.25
N PHE A 274 5.69 -6.97 -12.65
CA PHE A 274 6.58 -6.82 -11.51
C PHE A 274 6.06 -7.50 -10.24
N GLY A 275 4.75 -7.67 -10.12
CA GLY A 275 4.10 -8.40 -9.05
C GLY A 275 2.75 -8.97 -9.46
N GLU A 276 2.12 -9.65 -8.53
CA GLU A 276 0.77 -10.19 -8.69
C GLU A 276 0.01 -10.08 -7.38
N THR A 277 -1.30 -9.88 -7.49
CA THR A 277 -2.24 -9.92 -6.38
C THR A 277 -3.19 -11.08 -6.59
N ILE A 278 -3.36 -11.89 -5.56
CA ILE A 278 -4.30 -13.01 -5.51
C ILE A 278 -5.15 -12.92 -4.24
N GLY A 279 -6.31 -13.54 -4.24
CA GLY A 279 -7.03 -13.86 -3.01
C GLY A 279 -6.51 -15.15 -2.38
N LEU A 280 -6.70 -15.32 -1.08
CA LEU A 280 -6.32 -16.55 -0.34
C LEU A 280 -7.01 -17.79 -0.92
N ASN A 281 -8.19 -17.65 -1.51
CA ASN A 281 -8.87 -18.75 -2.20
C ASN A 281 -8.19 -19.17 -3.52
N GLN A 282 -7.10 -18.50 -3.92
CA GLN A 282 -6.31 -18.81 -5.11
C GLN A 282 -4.88 -19.27 -4.75
N VAL A 283 -4.68 -19.77 -3.55
CA VAL A 283 -3.37 -20.20 -3.02
C VAL A 283 -2.63 -21.20 -3.91
N ASP A 284 -3.33 -22.02 -4.67
CA ASP A 284 -2.83 -22.95 -5.67
C ASP A 284 -2.01 -22.29 -6.79
N LYS A 285 -2.14 -20.98 -6.98
CA LYS A 285 -1.33 -20.20 -7.94
C LYS A 285 0.06 -19.84 -7.43
N LEU A 286 0.31 -19.96 -6.12
CA LEU A 286 1.54 -19.48 -5.49
C LEU A 286 2.80 -20.09 -6.07
N ASP A 287 2.84 -21.39 -6.29
CA ASP A 287 4.02 -22.05 -6.84
C ASP A 287 4.41 -21.46 -8.20
N LYS A 288 3.44 -21.28 -9.08
CA LYS A 288 3.64 -20.63 -10.37
C LYS A 288 4.13 -19.19 -10.25
N ILE A 289 3.62 -18.44 -9.26
CA ILE A 289 4.06 -17.06 -8.98
C ILE A 289 5.50 -17.06 -8.49
N PHE A 290 5.86 -17.96 -7.59
CA PHE A 290 7.23 -18.11 -7.09
C PHE A 290 8.22 -18.60 -8.16
N GLU A 291 7.78 -19.31 -9.19
CA GLU A 291 8.62 -19.73 -10.33
C GLU A 291 8.84 -18.61 -11.33
N ASP A 292 7.92 -17.65 -11.48
CA ASP A 292 8.03 -16.55 -12.43
C ASP A 292 9.12 -15.56 -12.01
N LYS A 293 10.25 -15.56 -12.74
CA LYS A 293 11.42 -14.71 -12.47
C LYS A 293 11.15 -13.20 -12.59
N HIS A 294 10.07 -12.80 -13.22
CA HIS A 294 9.71 -11.39 -13.39
C HIS A 294 8.95 -10.82 -12.21
N LYS A 295 8.36 -11.67 -11.38
CA LYS A 295 7.56 -11.26 -10.22
C LYS A 295 8.46 -11.12 -9.00
N LYS A 296 8.49 -9.92 -8.46
CA LYS A 296 9.21 -9.60 -7.21
C LYS A 296 8.26 -9.31 -6.06
N LEU A 297 7.06 -8.86 -6.36
CA LEU A 297 6.04 -8.50 -5.38
C LEU A 297 4.85 -9.46 -5.45
N LEU A 298 4.28 -9.73 -4.30
CA LEU A 298 3.06 -10.52 -4.13
C LEU A 298 2.16 -9.82 -3.12
N CYS A 299 0.88 -9.71 -3.41
CA CYS A 299 -0.13 -9.42 -2.41
C CYS A 299 -1.09 -10.61 -2.31
N VAL A 300 -1.42 -11.00 -1.09
CA VAL A 300 -2.36 -12.09 -0.81
C VAL A 300 -3.50 -11.53 0.02
N ASN A 301 -4.55 -11.08 -0.67
CA ASN A 301 -5.72 -10.49 -0.03
C ASN A 301 -6.52 -11.52 0.76
N ASP A 302 -7.07 -11.09 1.88
CA ASP A 302 -8.09 -11.85 2.59
C ASP A 302 -9.39 -11.87 1.77
N ASP A 303 -10.01 -13.04 1.72
CA ASP A 303 -11.32 -13.24 1.10
C ASP A 303 -12.40 -13.28 2.20
N SER A 304 -13.55 -12.68 1.95
CA SER A 304 -14.68 -12.67 2.90
C SER A 304 -15.23 -14.08 3.20
N ASP A 305 -15.05 -14.99 2.25
CA ASP A 305 -15.43 -16.41 2.30
C ASP A 305 -14.21 -17.34 2.40
N LEU A 306 -13.18 -16.90 3.15
CA LEU A 306 -11.94 -17.62 3.33
C LEU A 306 -12.17 -19.05 3.83
N LYS A 307 -11.60 -20.01 3.11
CA LYS A 307 -11.53 -21.40 3.54
C LYS A 307 -10.29 -21.61 4.41
N GLU A 308 -10.46 -22.15 5.60
CA GLU A 308 -9.38 -22.40 6.54
C GLU A 308 -8.26 -23.27 5.93
N GLU A 309 -8.61 -24.26 5.11
CA GLU A 309 -7.67 -25.11 4.38
C GLU A 309 -6.69 -24.30 3.50
N ASN A 310 -7.18 -23.23 2.84
CA ASN A 310 -6.34 -22.37 2.00
C ASN A 310 -5.36 -21.53 2.85
N LEU A 311 -5.80 -21.06 4.00
CA LEU A 311 -4.92 -20.36 4.94
C LEU A 311 -3.82 -21.28 5.48
N ILE A 312 -4.17 -22.51 5.85
CA ILE A 312 -3.19 -23.52 6.30
C ILE A 312 -2.18 -23.78 5.19
N HIS A 313 -2.66 -24.04 3.98
CA HIS A 313 -1.79 -24.31 2.83
C HIS A 313 -0.87 -23.11 2.50
N PHE A 314 -1.40 -21.87 2.58
CA PHE A 314 -0.57 -20.67 2.43
C PHE A 314 0.55 -20.62 3.46
N LYS A 315 0.23 -20.88 4.74
CA LYS A 315 1.22 -20.91 5.82
C LYS A 315 2.31 -21.96 5.57
N GLU A 316 1.94 -23.16 5.15
CA GLU A 316 2.88 -24.23 4.83
C GLU A 316 3.85 -23.84 3.71
N ILE A 317 3.35 -23.28 2.61
CA ILE A 317 4.17 -22.81 1.48
C ILE A 317 5.19 -21.75 1.95
N ILE A 318 4.74 -20.77 2.73
CA ILE A 318 5.60 -19.69 3.22
C ILE A 318 6.63 -20.23 4.21
N GLN A 319 6.23 -21.12 5.12
CA GLN A 319 7.13 -21.72 6.11
C GLN A 319 8.22 -22.57 5.45
N GLU A 320 7.88 -23.35 4.45
CA GLU A 320 8.84 -24.17 3.70
C GLU A 320 9.88 -23.31 2.98
N ARG A 321 9.45 -22.18 2.37
CA ARG A 321 10.32 -21.29 1.58
C ARG A 321 11.20 -20.37 2.44
N TYR A 322 10.76 -20.06 3.66
CA TYR A 322 11.43 -19.15 4.59
C TYR A 322 11.56 -19.74 6.00
N PRO A 323 12.22 -20.89 6.17
CA PRO A 323 12.29 -21.59 7.46
C PRO A 323 13.20 -20.92 8.49
N LYS A 324 14.18 -20.12 8.04
CA LYS A 324 15.14 -19.45 8.93
C LYS A 324 14.54 -18.20 9.52
N LYS A 325 14.65 -18.05 10.86
CA LYS A 325 14.35 -16.77 11.52
C LYS A 325 15.23 -15.66 10.99
N SER A 326 14.66 -14.46 10.89
CA SER A 326 15.39 -13.23 10.60
C SER A 326 16.01 -12.64 11.87
N ALA A 327 16.94 -11.71 11.72
CA ALA A 327 17.47 -10.94 12.84
C ALA A 327 16.42 -10.03 13.51
N PHE A 328 15.28 -9.83 12.87
CA PHE A 328 14.13 -9.11 13.42
C PHE A 328 13.28 -9.97 14.38
N GLU A 329 13.55 -11.26 14.51
CA GLU A 329 12.86 -12.17 15.43
C GLU A 329 13.71 -12.44 16.67
N LYS A 330 13.04 -12.56 17.85
CA LYS A 330 13.68 -12.99 19.12
C LYS A 330 14.13 -14.43 19.07
#